data_915a633af6b09bee0f734c99306ac7bb
#
_entry.id   915a633af6b09bee0f734c99306ac7bb
#
_cell.length_a   1.000
_cell.length_b   1.000
_cell.length_c   1.000
_cell.angle_alpha   90.00
_cell.angle_beta   90.00
_cell.angle_gamma   90.00
#
_symmetry.space_group_name_H-M   'P 1'
#
loop_
_entity.id
_entity.type
_entity.pdbx_description
1 polymer ?
#
loop_
_entity_poly.entity_id
_entity_poly.type
_entity_poly.pdbx_seq_one_letter_code
_entity_poly.pdbx_strand_id
1 'polypeptide(L)'
;MTPFNFNSPGAFARTGGVADLVVYLHGFRSSSKSVKAQRVIDMFSQAGLSSHLWVPDLPASPAQALALVEQQVNTRLESQPNTSLTFIGSSLGGFYATVLGELHTHATVVLLNPAIKPYDDLQDQIGKKKVYFSEEEIEFVPAYLGDLKAMEQTSLIDPQRYFLVAARDDEVLNCDTMLARYKGAHQLHLLGSDHALSDFDEILPFVKLALGMS
;
A
#
# COMPACT_ATOMS: atom_id res chain seq x y z
N MET A 1 24.27 -7.82 1.00
CA MET A 1 23.25 -8.51 0.15
C MET A 1 22.19 -9.00 1.09
N THR A 2 21.02 -8.37 1.07
CA THR A 2 19.84 -8.83 1.82
C THR A 2 19.39 -10.15 1.18
N PRO A 3 19.35 -11.27 1.91
CA PRO A 3 18.87 -12.51 1.34
C PRO A 3 17.37 -12.40 1.11
N PHE A 4 16.96 -12.43 -0.15
CA PHE A 4 15.56 -12.46 -0.54
C PHE A 4 15.06 -13.90 -0.48
N ASN A 5 13.95 -14.14 0.16
CA ASN A 5 13.25 -15.40 0.12
C ASN A 5 11.92 -15.22 -0.63
N PHE A 6 11.84 -15.77 -1.82
CA PHE A 6 10.62 -15.75 -2.64
C PHE A 6 9.78 -16.99 -2.37
N ASN A 7 8.66 -16.84 -1.70
CA ASN A 7 7.63 -17.87 -1.62
C ASN A 7 6.60 -17.65 -2.74
N SER A 8 6.98 -17.97 -3.98
CA SER A 8 6.00 -17.99 -5.06
C SER A 8 6.28 -19.14 -6.03
N PRO A 9 5.32 -19.99 -6.24
CA PRO A 9 5.33 -20.91 -7.35
C PRO A 9 4.80 -20.18 -8.60
N GLY A 10 5.70 -19.72 -9.47
CA GLY A 10 5.32 -19.19 -10.77
C GLY A 10 5.59 -17.70 -10.97
N ALA A 11 5.89 -17.34 -12.19
CA ALA A 11 6.40 -16.07 -12.63
C ALA A 11 5.71 -14.83 -12.00
N PHE A 12 6.47 -14.04 -11.29
CA PHE A 12 6.08 -12.75 -10.65
C PHE A 12 5.69 -11.65 -11.65
N ALA A 13 5.79 -11.87 -12.94
CA ALA A 13 5.51 -10.85 -13.92
C ALA A 13 4.00 -10.73 -14.14
N ARG A 14 3.43 -9.57 -13.80
CA ARG A 14 2.11 -9.20 -14.29
C ARG A 14 2.14 -9.26 -15.83
N THR A 15 1.31 -10.08 -16.42
CA THR A 15 1.09 -10.07 -17.87
C THR A 15 0.18 -8.88 -18.19
N GLY A 16 0.65 -7.89 -18.96
CA GLY A 16 -0.19 -6.80 -19.43
C GLY A 16 0.33 -5.38 -19.21
N GLY A 17 1.58 -5.19 -18.77
CA GLY A 17 2.17 -3.85 -18.60
C GLY A 17 1.64 -3.09 -17.37
N VAL A 18 2.02 -1.82 -17.25
CA VAL A 18 1.62 -0.93 -16.15
C VAL A 18 0.13 -0.60 -16.27
N ALA A 19 -0.56 -0.55 -15.13
CA ALA A 19 -1.97 -0.17 -15.07
C ALA A 19 -2.18 1.28 -15.55
N ASP A 20 -3.38 1.55 -16.11
CA ASP A 20 -3.77 2.88 -16.57
C ASP A 20 -3.88 3.89 -15.42
N LEU A 21 -4.21 3.40 -14.22
CA LEU A 21 -4.21 4.18 -12.99
C LEU A 21 -3.54 3.38 -11.86
N VAL A 22 -2.46 3.92 -11.34
CA VAL A 22 -1.77 3.43 -10.14
C VAL A 22 -1.95 4.45 -9.03
N VAL A 23 -2.48 4.02 -7.88
CA VAL A 23 -2.69 4.88 -6.72
C VAL A 23 -1.74 4.45 -5.60
N TYR A 24 -0.91 5.38 -5.12
CA TYR A 24 -0.04 5.14 -3.97
C TYR A 24 -0.67 5.73 -2.70
N LEU A 25 -0.82 4.89 -1.68
CA LEU A 25 -1.43 5.20 -0.39
C LEU A 25 -0.37 5.17 0.69
N HIS A 26 -0.10 6.33 1.29
CA HIS A 26 0.90 6.47 2.35
C HIS A 26 0.39 5.99 3.72
N GLY A 27 1.31 5.78 4.67
CA GLY A 27 1.00 5.34 6.03
C GLY A 27 0.45 6.46 6.94
N PHE A 28 0.17 6.09 8.18
CA PHE A 28 -0.27 7.01 9.24
C PHE A 28 0.75 8.12 9.48
N ARG A 29 0.30 9.37 9.63
CA ARG A 29 1.14 10.57 9.83
C ARG A 29 2.16 10.81 8.71
N SER A 30 1.95 10.23 7.53
CA SER A 30 2.80 10.37 6.38
C SER A 30 2.15 11.27 5.31
N SER A 31 2.77 11.39 4.14
CA SER A 31 2.28 12.18 3.01
C SER A 31 2.88 11.71 1.69
N SER A 32 2.47 12.33 0.59
CA SER A 32 3.11 12.19 -0.73
C SER A 32 4.60 12.53 -0.73
N LYS A 33 5.09 13.27 0.29
CA LYS A 33 6.50 13.67 0.45
C LYS A 33 7.36 12.62 1.15
N SER A 34 6.80 11.49 1.59
CA SER A 34 7.57 10.42 2.24
C SER A 34 8.61 9.82 1.30
N VAL A 35 9.69 9.29 1.86
CA VAL A 35 10.79 8.69 1.07
C VAL A 35 10.28 7.63 0.12
N LYS A 36 9.43 6.70 0.59
CA LYS A 36 8.85 5.64 -0.26
C LYS A 36 7.98 6.21 -1.38
N ALA A 37 7.12 7.20 -1.08
CA ALA A 37 6.29 7.86 -2.08
C ALA A 37 7.15 8.53 -3.16
N GLN A 38 8.19 9.26 -2.75
CA GLN A 38 9.10 9.93 -3.67
C GLN A 38 9.88 8.94 -4.55
N ARG A 39 10.32 7.80 -3.99
CA ARG A 39 10.97 6.73 -4.78
C ARG A 39 10.03 6.14 -5.83
N VAL A 40 8.75 5.95 -5.50
CA VAL A 40 7.75 5.49 -6.47
C VAL A 40 7.49 6.57 -7.53
N ILE A 41 7.38 7.85 -7.15
CA ILE A 41 7.23 8.97 -8.10
C ILE A 41 8.42 9.02 -9.06
N ASP A 42 9.64 8.94 -8.55
CA ASP A 42 10.87 8.95 -9.36
C ASP A 42 10.89 7.76 -10.33
N MET A 43 10.52 6.57 -9.88
CA MET A 43 10.44 5.37 -10.70
C MET A 43 9.48 5.56 -11.89
N PHE A 44 8.29 6.09 -11.65
CA PHE A 44 7.31 6.37 -12.71
C PHE A 44 7.78 7.49 -13.63
N SER A 45 8.41 8.53 -13.10
CA SER A 45 8.97 9.64 -13.89
C SER A 45 10.09 9.16 -14.83
N GLN A 46 11.02 8.36 -14.32
CA GLN A 46 12.11 7.77 -15.11
C GLN A 46 11.61 6.84 -16.23
N ALA A 47 10.49 6.17 -15.99
CA ALA A 47 9.84 5.32 -16.99
C ALA A 47 8.97 6.09 -18.00
N GLY A 48 8.81 7.42 -17.85
CA GLY A 48 7.90 8.22 -18.68
C GLY A 48 6.42 7.95 -18.42
N LEU A 49 6.07 7.41 -17.23
CA LEU A 49 4.73 6.95 -16.86
C LEU A 49 4.08 7.81 -15.76
N SER A 50 4.54 9.05 -15.54
CA SER A 50 4.03 9.93 -14.49
C SER A 50 2.51 10.14 -14.55
N SER A 51 1.90 10.13 -15.73
CA SER A 51 0.46 10.29 -15.93
C SER A 51 -0.37 9.09 -15.43
N HIS A 52 0.26 7.95 -15.19
CA HIS A 52 -0.38 6.75 -14.67
C HIS A 52 -0.43 6.73 -13.14
N LEU A 53 0.41 7.54 -12.47
CA LEU A 53 0.55 7.53 -11.02
C LEU A 53 -0.19 8.69 -10.36
N TRP A 54 -0.98 8.36 -9.34
CA TRP A 54 -1.58 9.33 -8.43
C TRP A 54 -1.16 9.03 -6.99
N VAL A 55 -0.65 10.05 -6.30
CA VAL A 55 -0.17 9.97 -4.91
C VAL A 55 -0.89 11.03 -4.09
N PRO A 56 -2.12 10.75 -3.59
CA PRO A 56 -2.86 11.69 -2.76
C PRO A 56 -2.22 11.87 -1.39
N ASP A 57 -2.38 13.07 -0.80
CA ASP A 57 -2.25 13.25 0.63
C ASP A 57 -3.58 12.86 1.29
N LEU A 58 -3.53 11.80 2.10
CA LEU A 58 -4.72 11.22 2.71
C LEU A 58 -5.11 11.98 3.98
N PRO A 59 -6.40 12.34 4.17
CA PRO A 59 -6.86 12.92 5.42
C PRO A 59 -6.71 11.95 6.60
N ALA A 60 -6.65 12.50 7.82
CA ALA A 60 -6.50 11.70 9.05
C ALA A 60 -7.70 10.78 9.32
N SER A 61 -8.90 11.17 8.88
CA SER A 61 -10.11 10.34 8.98
C SER A 61 -10.04 9.17 8.01
N PRO A 62 -10.10 7.90 8.50
CA PRO A 62 -10.10 6.73 7.62
C PRO A 62 -11.25 6.72 6.62
N ALA A 63 -12.44 7.10 7.06
CA ALA A 63 -13.63 7.18 6.19
C ALA A 63 -13.43 8.20 5.06
N GLN A 64 -12.88 9.39 5.39
CA GLN A 64 -12.61 10.41 4.37
C GLN A 64 -11.45 10.01 3.44
N ALA A 65 -10.42 9.35 3.96
CA ALA A 65 -9.30 8.86 3.16
C ALA A 65 -9.78 7.85 2.10
N LEU A 66 -10.60 6.87 2.52
CA LEU A 66 -11.17 5.89 1.60
C LEU A 66 -12.10 6.55 0.58
N ALA A 67 -13.01 7.41 1.04
CA ALA A 67 -13.97 8.12 0.18
C ALA A 67 -13.28 9.00 -0.87
N LEU A 68 -12.18 9.69 -0.50
CA LEU A 68 -11.37 10.48 -1.43
C LEU A 68 -10.85 9.62 -2.58
N VAL A 69 -10.29 8.45 -2.25
CA VAL A 69 -9.71 7.56 -3.26
C VAL A 69 -10.79 6.93 -4.12
N GLU A 70 -11.86 6.42 -3.51
CA GLU A 70 -12.99 5.82 -4.25
C GLU A 70 -13.64 6.82 -5.22
N GLN A 71 -13.86 8.06 -4.78
CA GLN A 71 -14.44 9.08 -5.64
C GLN A 71 -13.59 9.31 -6.91
N GLN A 72 -12.28 9.42 -6.77
CA GLN A 72 -11.38 9.65 -7.90
C GLN A 72 -11.30 8.42 -8.82
N VAL A 73 -11.22 7.22 -8.24
CA VAL A 73 -11.21 5.96 -9.00
C VAL A 73 -12.53 5.81 -9.77
N ASN A 74 -13.67 6.02 -9.12
CA ASN A 74 -14.98 5.90 -9.76
C ASN A 74 -15.16 6.93 -10.89
N THR A 75 -14.75 8.18 -10.69
CA THR A 75 -14.76 9.21 -11.74
C THR A 75 -13.91 8.77 -12.95
N ARG A 76 -12.77 8.14 -12.72
CA ARG A 76 -11.92 7.61 -13.80
C ARG A 76 -12.63 6.46 -14.53
N LEU A 77 -13.22 5.52 -13.79
CA LEU A 77 -13.94 4.37 -14.35
C LEU A 77 -15.21 4.78 -15.12
N GLU A 78 -15.92 5.80 -14.65
CA GLU A 78 -17.08 6.36 -15.38
C GLU A 78 -16.67 6.92 -16.74
N SER A 79 -15.53 7.62 -16.79
CA SER A 79 -15.02 8.19 -18.06
C SER A 79 -14.32 7.15 -18.93
N GLN A 80 -13.70 6.14 -18.33
CA GLN A 80 -12.92 5.09 -18.99
C GLN A 80 -13.20 3.72 -18.30
N PRO A 81 -14.28 3.02 -18.64
CA PRO A 81 -14.73 1.82 -17.94
C PRO A 81 -13.74 0.65 -17.93
N ASN A 82 -12.83 0.59 -18.91
CA ASN A 82 -11.82 -0.46 -19.00
C ASN A 82 -10.47 -0.08 -18.35
N THR A 83 -10.43 0.99 -17.56
CA THR A 83 -9.22 1.41 -16.85
C THR A 83 -8.72 0.28 -15.95
N SER A 84 -7.51 -0.17 -16.19
CA SER A 84 -6.84 -1.12 -15.30
C SER A 84 -6.30 -0.39 -14.08
N LEU A 85 -6.46 -0.99 -12.88
CA LEU A 85 -6.14 -0.38 -11.60
C LEU A 85 -5.01 -1.12 -10.89
N THR A 86 -4.17 -0.36 -10.20
CA THR A 86 -3.23 -0.88 -9.20
C THR A 86 -3.23 0.02 -7.97
N PHE A 87 -3.32 -0.58 -6.79
CA PHE A 87 -3.15 0.11 -5.51
C PHE A 87 -1.81 -0.29 -4.90
N ILE A 88 -0.98 0.69 -4.57
CA ILE A 88 0.25 0.49 -3.80
C ILE A 88 -0.01 1.06 -2.42
N GLY A 89 0.18 0.28 -1.34
CA GLY A 89 -0.06 0.77 0.00
C GLY A 89 1.08 0.46 0.96
N SER A 90 1.50 1.45 1.74
CA SER A 90 2.53 1.31 2.78
C SER A 90 1.93 1.46 4.17
N SER A 91 2.20 0.53 5.09
CA SER A 91 1.71 0.57 6.47
C SER A 91 0.17 0.69 6.51
N LEU A 92 -0.40 1.73 7.15
CA LEU A 92 -1.84 2.01 7.11
C LEU A 92 -2.39 2.13 5.68
N GLY A 93 -1.61 2.70 4.76
CA GLY A 93 -1.98 2.73 3.34
C GLY A 93 -2.11 1.34 2.72
N GLY A 94 -1.38 0.34 3.24
CA GLY A 94 -1.53 -1.07 2.86
C GLY A 94 -2.87 -1.66 3.27
N PHE A 95 -3.38 -1.27 4.44
CA PHE A 95 -4.73 -1.60 4.86
C PHE A 95 -5.78 -1.01 3.90
N TYR A 96 -5.67 0.28 3.58
CA TYR A 96 -6.57 0.92 2.60
C TYR A 96 -6.47 0.30 1.21
N ALA A 97 -5.25 -0.02 0.75
CA ALA A 97 -5.04 -0.70 -0.53
C ALA A 97 -5.74 -2.07 -0.58
N THR A 98 -5.78 -2.78 0.55
CA THR A 98 -6.51 -4.06 0.66
C THR A 98 -8.01 -3.84 0.57
N VAL A 99 -8.56 -2.86 1.29
CA VAL A 99 -9.99 -2.52 1.23
C VAL A 99 -10.39 -2.17 -0.22
N LEU A 100 -9.64 -1.28 -0.86
CA LEU A 100 -9.89 -0.87 -2.25
C LEU A 100 -9.71 -2.03 -3.25
N GLY A 101 -8.71 -2.90 -3.02
CA GLY A 101 -8.48 -4.08 -3.84
C GLY A 101 -9.64 -5.11 -3.78
N GLU A 102 -10.31 -5.21 -2.62
CA GLU A 102 -11.49 -6.07 -2.49
C GLU A 102 -12.76 -5.42 -3.05
N LEU A 103 -12.85 -4.09 -3.04
CA LEU A 103 -13.92 -3.34 -3.73
C LEU A 103 -13.74 -3.39 -5.26
N HIS A 104 -12.52 -3.30 -5.75
CA HIS A 104 -12.17 -3.35 -7.18
C HIS A 104 -11.50 -4.69 -7.52
N THR A 105 -12.28 -5.74 -7.68
CA THR A 105 -11.81 -7.13 -7.76
C THR A 105 -10.89 -7.46 -8.95
N HIS A 106 -10.72 -6.54 -9.90
CA HIS A 106 -9.77 -6.65 -11.01
C HIS A 106 -8.46 -5.87 -10.77
N ALA A 107 -8.37 -5.12 -9.67
CA ALA A 107 -7.17 -4.36 -9.35
C ALA A 107 -6.03 -5.26 -8.87
N THR A 108 -4.80 -4.91 -9.23
CA THR A 108 -3.59 -5.44 -8.60
C THR A 108 -3.31 -4.66 -7.30
N VAL A 109 -2.79 -5.32 -6.29
CA VAL A 109 -2.47 -4.70 -4.99
C VAL A 109 -1.03 -4.98 -4.61
N VAL A 110 -0.26 -3.92 -4.37
CA VAL A 110 1.14 -4.00 -3.93
C VAL A 110 1.24 -3.47 -2.50
N LEU A 111 1.73 -4.27 -1.60
CA LEU A 111 1.73 -4.02 -0.17
C LEU A 111 3.15 -3.93 0.38
N LEU A 112 3.44 -2.86 1.09
CA LEU A 112 4.74 -2.54 1.66
C LEU A 112 4.61 -2.47 3.19
N ASN A 113 4.96 -3.53 3.90
CA ASN A 113 4.76 -3.67 5.35
C ASN A 113 3.34 -3.22 5.76
N PRO A 114 2.27 -3.87 5.27
CA PRO A 114 0.91 -3.40 5.49
C PRO A 114 0.45 -3.61 6.94
N ALA A 115 -0.28 -2.64 7.49
CA ALA A 115 -1.02 -2.83 8.74
C ALA A 115 -2.16 -3.84 8.51
N ILE A 116 -2.33 -4.77 9.45
CA ILE A 116 -3.34 -5.82 9.36
C ILE A 116 -4.57 -5.46 10.21
N LYS A 117 -4.33 -4.98 11.42
CA LYS A 117 -5.37 -4.55 12.35
C LYS A 117 -5.06 -3.14 12.87
N PRO A 118 -5.09 -2.12 11.99
CA PRO A 118 -4.69 -0.78 12.38
C PRO A 118 -5.54 -0.20 13.53
N TYR A 119 -6.75 -0.70 13.75
CA TYR A 119 -7.58 -0.31 14.89
C TYR A 119 -7.02 -0.81 16.24
N ASP A 120 -6.18 -1.86 16.25
CA ASP A 120 -5.45 -2.32 17.44
C ASP A 120 -4.10 -1.58 17.53
N ASP A 121 -3.39 -1.43 16.41
CA ASP A 121 -2.04 -0.86 16.35
C ASP A 121 -2.02 0.66 16.67
N LEU A 122 -3.12 1.38 16.41
CA LEU A 122 -3.19 2.83 16.56
C LEU A 122 -3.91 3.31 17.83
N GLN A 123 -4.24 2.43 18.79
CA GLN A 123 -4.93 2.82 20.01
C GLN A 123 -4.19 3.91 20.81
N ASP A 124 -2.86 3.80 20.89
CA ASP A 124 -1.99 4.76 21.58
C ASP A 124 -1.69 6.03 20.76
N GLN A 125 -2.25 6.14 19.56
CA GLN A 125 -2.06 7.27 18.67
C GLN A 125 -3.17 8.33 18.74
N ILE A 126 -4.17 8.14 19.61
CA ILE A 126 -5.26 9.11 19.81
C ILE A 126 -4.70 10.46 20.26
N GLY A 127 -5.28 11.55 19.73
CA GLY A 127 -4.92 12.93 20.01
C GLY A 127 -4.20 13.61 18.85
N LYS A 128 -3.61 14.77 19.14
CA LYS A 128 -2.84 15.54 18.17
C LYS A 128 -1.49 14.90 17.92
N LYS A 129 -1.13 14.77 16.66
CA LYS A 129 0.12 14.15 16.20
C LYS A 129 0.72 14.97 15.08
N LYS A 130 2.03 15.20 15.11
CA LYS A 130 2.75 15.82 13.98
C LYS A 130 2.81 14.84 12.80
N VAL A 131 2.63 15.36 11.60
CA VAL A 131 2.94 14.64 10.36
C VAL A 131 4.45 14.51 10.23
N TYR A 132 4.94 13.35 9.81
CA TYR A 132 6.38 13.14 9.66
C TYR A 132 6.96 14.09 8.60
N PHE A 133 8.10 14.69 8.93
CA PHE A 133 8.83 15.63 8.06
C PHE A 133 8.01 16.86 7.66
N SER A 134 7.05 17.30 8.50
CA SER A 134 6.19 18.47 8.29
C SER A 134 5.94 19.19 9.63
N GLU A 135 5.59 20.47 9.57
CA GLU A 135 5.06 21.22 10.71
C GLU A 135 3.54 21.03 10.89
N GLU A 136 2.90 20.30 9.98
CA GLU A 136 1.47 20.04 10.04
C GLU A 136 1.13 19.07 11.18
N GLU A 137 -0.02 19.30 11.79
CA GLU A 137 -0.59 18.40 12.80
C GLU A 137 -1.89 17.81 12.30
N ILE A 138 -2.10 16.54 12.64
CA ILE A 138 -3.38 15.86 12.48
C ILE A 138 -3.96 15.55 13.86
N GLU A 139 -5.26 15.48 13.95
CA GLU A 139 -5.95 14.97 15.14
C GLU A 139 -6.52 13.59 14.84
N PHE A 140 -6.07 12.58 15.59
CA PHE A 140 -6.58 11.21 15.48
C PHE A 140 -7.54 10.95 16.64
N VAL A 141 -8.83 10.79 16.33
CA VAL A 141 -9.90 10.68 17.34
C VAL A 141 -10.34 9.22 17.55
N PRO A 142 -10.89 8.85 18.74
CA PRO A 142 -11.30 7.46 19.04
C PRO A 142 -12.27 6.85 18.01
N ALA A 143 -13.14 7.67 17.40
CA ALA A 143 -14.09 7.21 16.38
C ALA A 143 -13.39 6.57 15.16
N TYR A 144 -12.17 7.03 14.82
CA TYR A 144 -11.42 6.52 13.68
C TYR A 144 -10.98 5.06 13.84
N LEU A 145 -10.80 4.59 15.09
CA LEU A 145 -10.57 3.16 15.34
C LEU A 145 -11.79 2.32 14.97
N GLY A 146 -13.00 2.84 15.24
CA GLY A 146 -14.26 2.22 14.82
C GLY A 146 -14.40 2.16 13.31
N ASP A 147 -14.05 3.25 12.60
CA ASP A 147 -14.05 3.31 11.13
C ASP A 147 -13.10 2.26 10.55
N LEU A 148 -11.86 2.19 11.05
CA LEU A 148 -10.88 1.19 10.61
C LEU A 148 -11.37 -0.23 10.82
N LYS A 149 -11.98 -0.51 11.98
CA LYS A 149 -12.52 -1.84 12.28
C LYS A 149 -13.70 -2.20 11.36
N ALA A 150 -14.55 -1.25 11.04
CA ALA A 150 -15.67 -1.46 10.12
C ALA A 150 -15.23 -1.74 8.67
N MET A 151 -14.03 -1.29 8.28
CA MET A 151 -13.44 -1.52 6.96
C MET A 151 -12.69 -2.84 6.85
N GLU A 152 -12.48 -3.57 7.95
CA GLU A 152 -11.66 -4.78 7.97
C GLU A 152 -12.14 -5.82 6.94
N GLN A 153 -11.24 -6.24 6.09
CA GLN A 153 -11.45 -7.35 5.16
C GLN A 153 -10.91 -8.63 5.81
N THR A 154 -11.77 -9.56 6.16
CA THR A 154 -11.37 -10.80 6.86
C THR A 154 -10.81 -11.87 5.94
N SER A 155 -11.12 -11.81 4.64
CA SER A 155 -10.64 -12.72 3.60
C SER A 155 -10.21 -11.95 2.36
N LEU A 156 -9.50 -12.60 1.46
CA LEU A 156 -9.19 -12.07 0.13
C LEU A 156 -9.96 -12.89 -0.91
N ILE A 157 -10.60 -12.21 -1.87
CA ILE A 157 -11.34 -12.85 -2.96
C ILE A 157 -10.38 -13.63 -3.85
N ASP A 158 -9.27 -12.99 -4.24
CA ASP A 158 -8.21 -13.60 -5.04
C ASP A 158 -6.83 -13.16 -4.56
N PRO A 159 -6.12 -13.99 -3.77
CA PRO A 159 -4.78 -13.67 -3.28
C PRO A 159 -3.72 -13.47 -4.38
N GLN A 160 -3.93 -14.04 -5.58
CA GLN A 160 -2.94 -13.95 -6.66
C GLN A 160 -2.81 -12.52 -7.23
N ARG A 161 -3.74 -11.63 -6.92
CA ARG A 161 -3.68 -10.21 -7.29
C ARG A 161 -2.80 -9.38 -6.34
N TYR A 162 -2.35 -9.98 -5.23
CA TYR A 162 -1.60 -9.31 -4.17
C TYR A 162 -0.12 -9.61 -4.25
N PHE A 163 0.69 -8.56 -4.11
CA PHE A 163 2.15 -8.59 -4.05
C PHE A 163 2.58 -7.98 -2.73
N LEU A 164 3.02 -8.82 -1.81
CA LEU A 164 3.41 -8.43 -0.45
C LEU A 164 4.94 -8.31 -0.34
N VAL A 165 5.40 -7.19 0.18
CA VAL A 165 6.74 -7.02 0.75
C VAL A 165 6.59 -6.96 2.27
N ALA A 166 7.22 -7.90 2.98
CA ALA A 166 7.19 -7.97 4.43
C ALA A 166 8.61 -8.04 5.00
N ALA A 167 8.98 -7.06 5.81
CA ALA A 167 10.27 -7.00 6.50
C ALA A 167 10.22 -7.82 7.79
N ARG A 168 11.22 -8.69 7.99
CA ARG A 168 11.31 -9.56 9.17
C ARG A 168 11.56 -8.78 10.45
N ASP A 169 12.37 -7.73 10.34
CA ASP A 169 12.79 -6.91 11.48
C ASP A 169 11.97 -5.60 11.57
N ASP A 170 10.75 -5.59 10.99
CA ASP A 170 9.78 -4.51 11.18
C ASP A 170 9.48 -4.35 12.68
N GLU A 171 9.91 -3.23 13.26
CA GLU A 171 9.82 -2.92 14.68
C GLU A 171 8.43 -2.39 15.10
N VAL A 172 7.54 -2.15 14.13
CA VAL A 172 6.19 -1.61 14.34
C VAL A 172 5.12 -2.68 14.15
N LEU A 173 5.23 -3.47 13.08
CA LEU A 173 4.21 -4.42 12.67
C LEU A 173 4.79 -5.85 12.55
N ASN A 174 4.02 -6.83 13.00
CA ASN A 174 4.48 -8.22 13.02
C ASN A 174 4.48 -8.85 11.63
N CYS A 175 5.65 -9.22 11.13
CA CYS A 175 5.85 -9.85 9.82
C CYS A 175 5.06 -11.16 9.67
N ASP A 176 5.05 -12.03 10.69
CA ASP A 176 4.35 -13.32 10.61
C ASP A 176 2.82 -13.12 10.45
N THR A 177 2.28 -12.06 11.06
CA THR A 177 0.87 -11.68 10.87
C THR A 177 0.58 -11.22 9.43
N MET A 178 1.49 -10.45 8.82
CA MET A 178 1.38 -10.05 7.41
C MET A 178 1.39 -11.28 6.50
N LEU A 179 2.36 -12.19 6.69
CA LEU A 179 2.51 -13.39 5.88
C LEU A 179 1.29 -14.32 5.99
N ALA A 180 0.77 -14.48 7.19
CA ALA A 180 -0.43 -15.29 7.43
C ALA A 180 -1.68 -14.68 6.77
N ARG A 181 -1.85 -13.35 6.87
CA ARG A 181 -2.99 -12.64 6.30
C ARG A 181 -3.03 -12.73 4.77
N TYR A 182 -1.86 -12.62 4.14
CA TYR A 182 -1.75 -12.66 2.68
C TYR A 182 -1.26 -14.03 2.16
N LYS A 183 -1.64 -15.10 2.86
CA LYS A 183 -1.35 -16.47 2.41
C LYS A 183 -1.94 -16.71 1.00
N GLY A 184 -1.10 -17.18 0.09
CA GLY A 184 -1.45 -17.39 -1.32
C GLY A 184 -1.16 -16.19 -2.22
N ALA A 185 -0.78 -15.04 -1.69
CA ALA A 185 -0.26 -13.90 -2.44
C ALA A 185 1.18 -14.16 -2.92
N HIS A 186 1.65 -13.32 -3.85
CA HIS A 186 3.08 -13.23 -4.16
C HIS A 186 3.78 -12.53 -3.01
N GLN A 187 4.76 -13.18 -2.37
CA GLN A 187 5.38 -12.69 -1.15
C GLN A 187 6.90 -12.55 -1.29
N LEU A 188 7.42 -11.38 -0.95
CA LEU A 188 8.83 -11.09 -0.77
C LEU A 188 9.12 -10.88 0.72
N HIS A 189 9.86 -11.79 1.32
CA HIS A 189 10.32 -11.67 2.70
C HIS A 189 11.71 -11.03 2.71
N LEU A 190 11.83 -9.91 3.41
CA LEU A 190 13.09 -9.22 3.61
C LEU A 190 13.67 -9.64 4.97
N LEU A 191 14.89 -10.17 4.97
CA LEU A 191 15.61 -10.48 6.19
C LEU A 191 16.48 -9.27 6.54
N GLY A 192 16.18 -8.59 7.64
CA GLY A 192 16.96 -7.47 8.15
C GLY A 192 16.53 -6.08 7.68
N SER A 193 15.33 -5.92 7.08
CA SER A 193 14.73 -4.61 6.77
C SER A 193 13.78 -4.16 7.87
N ASP A 194 13.58 -2.83 7.99
CA ASP A 194 12.78 -2.16 9.01
C ASP A 194 11.36 -1.80 8.52
N HIS A 195 10.52 -1.21 9.40
CA HIS A 195 9.19 -0.73 9.04
C HIS A 195 9.21 0.31 7.91
N ALA A 196 10.21 1.18 7.92
CA ALA A 196 10.36 2.21 6.91
C ALA A 196 10.76 1.65 5.54
N LEU A 197 11.25 0.39 5.47
CA LEU A 197 11.93 -0.17 4.30
C LEU A 197 13.06 0.76 3.87
N SER A 198 14.00 1.03 4.79
CA SER A 198 15.11 1.96 4.55
C SER A 198 16.01 1.55 3.39
N ASP A 199 15.96 0.28 3.02
CA ASP A 199 16.60 -0.35 1.86
C ASP A 199 15.68 -0.43 0.62
N PHE A 200 14.72 0.51 0.48
CA PHE A 200 13.69 0.49 -0.56
C PHE A 200 14.26 0.32 -1.98
N ASP A 201 15.44 0.86 -2.25
CA ASP A 201 16.08 0.73 -3.55
C ASP A 201 16.43 -0.73 -3.91
N GLU A 202 16.65 -1.59 -2.92
CA GLU A 202 16.90 -3.03 -3.12
C GLU A 202 15.64 -3.81 -3.51
N ILE A 203 14.45 -3.32 -3.11
CA ILE A 203 13.16 -3.94 -3.42
C ILE A 203 12.49 -3.36 -4.67
N LEU A 204 13.01 -2.26 -5.21
CA LEU A 204 12.46 -1.64 -6.44
C LEU A 204 12.29 -2.63 -7.60
N PRO A 205 13.22 -3.57 -7.87
CA PRO A 205 13.02 -4.57 -8.93
C PRO A 205 11.75 -5.42 -8.71
N PHE A 206 11.46 -5.81 -7.47
CA PHE A 206 10.24 -6.54 -7.13
C PHE A 206 8.99 -5.67 -7.34
N VAL A 207 9.02 -4.43 -6.88
CA VAL A 207 7.90 -3.48 -7.06
C VAL A 207 7.66 -3.25 -8.57
N LYS A 208 8.70 -3.10 -9.36
CA LYS A 208 8.59 -2.98 -10.83
C LYS A 208 7.92 -4.22 -11.45
N LEU A 209 8.33 -5.41 -11.08
CA LEU A 209 7.71 -6.66 -11.56
C LEU A 209 6.23 -6.73 -11.19
N ALA A 210 5.88 -6.40 -9.95
CA ALA A 210 4.49 -6.37 -9.48
C ALA A 210 3.63 -5.34 -10.24
N LEU A 211 4.25 -4.26 -10.73
CA LEU A 211 3.60 -3.22 -11.53
C LEU A 211 3.58 -3.52 -13.03
N GLY A 212 4.26 -4.57 -13.49
CA GLY A 212 4.42 -4.87 -14.91
C GLY A 212 5.36 -3.89 -15.64
N MET A 213 6.29 -3.28 -14.91
CA MET A 213 7.36 -2.46 -15.47
C MET A 213 8.53 -3.36 -15.93
N SER A 214 9.00 -3.14 -17.13
CA SER A 214 10.20 -3.80 -17.67
C SER A 214 11.47 -3.06 -17.28
#